data_68b5bbd04f1fb5dc362364d1beaa4837
#
_entry.id   68b5bbd04f1fb5dc362364d1beaa4837
#
_cell.length_a   1.000
_cell.length_b   1.000
_cell.length_c   1.000
_cell.angle_alpha   90.00
_cell.angle_beta   90.00
_cell.angle_gamma   90.00
#
_symmetry.space_group_name_H-M   'P 1'
#
loop_
_entity.id
_entity.type
_entity.pdbx_description
1 polymer ?
#
loop_
_entity_poly.entity_id
_entity_poly.type
_entity_poly.pdbx_seq_one_letter_code
_entity_poly.pdbx_strand_id
1 'polypeptide(L)'
;MTKANINWNVKRIVNGMTKGDITFDNAIQRGFVWDKKRMSLLIDSVLRGYPIPPIFTIKTGEVIECGKKELPIYDCIDGKQRSTTFKRFLDNEFRLEGLNSFVTADGEEIELNGKTFDELPEEAQDFIKDYTLTVYYFDDCTDDEVAEMMSRLNNGKVLTGTENARIKAKCLPQIQELAQHNLLTVYLSDAALRGYANEDIIIKFALLLNEQTDLSNKRVREAYETFEFGENINSSIVNTLDFVLEAIENATDDKKIIKRMTSKANLITILYTAHEYMVQGGNVDDFADKIAEFYNGTDGATVSEDYNEACTNGTMRATNVITRNDELWNFVCE
;
A
#
# COMPACT_ATOMS: atom_id res chain seq x y z
N MET A 1 28.29 8.49 2.17
CA MET A 1 27.74 7.17 2.64
C MET A 1 28.80 6.28 3.21
N THR A 2 28.65 5.83 4.44
CA THR A 2 29.54 4.85 5.13
C THR A 2 28.74 3.57 5.39
N LYS A 3 29.35 2.40 5.16
CA LYS A 3 28.69 1.08 5.36
C LYS A 3 29.34 0.35 6.53
N ALA A 4 28.54 -0.17 7.43
CA ALA A 4 28.98 -1.11 8.48
C ALA A 4 27.93 -2.23 8.67
N ASN A 5 28.24 -3.20 9.53
CA ASN A 5 27.32 -4.27 9.88
C ASN A 5 27.34 -4.54 11.38
N ILE A 6 26.22 -5.05 11.86
CA ILE A 6 26.01 -5.48 13.22
C ILE A 6 25.11 -6.73 13.21
N ASN A 7 25.21 -7.56 14.21
CA ASN A 7 24.34 -8.70 14.37
C ASN A 7 23.27 -8.40 15.42
N TRP A 8 22.01 -8.58 15.02
CA TRP A 8 20.86 -8.45 15.92
C TRP A 8 20.11 -9.76 16.00
N ASN A 9 19.74 -10.20 17.18
CA ASN A 9 18.82 -11.29 17.33
C ASN A 9 17.37 -10.82 17.14
N VAL A 10 16.46 -11.76 16.89
CA VAL A 10 15.03 -11.47 16.67
C VAL A 10 14.44 -10.65 17.82
N LYS A 11 14.77 -10.99 19.07
CA LYS A 11 14.35 -10.24 20.27
C LYS A 11 14.77 -8.77 20.21
N ARG A 12 16.02 -8.48 19.77
CA ARG A 12 16.52 -7.09 19.64
C ARG A 12 15.75 -6.34 18.58
N ILE A 13 15.45 -7.00 17.42
CA ILE A 13 14.70 -6.39 16.33
C ILE A 13 13.29 -6.04 16.79
N VAL A 14 12.56 -7.00 17.37
CA VAL A 14 11.19 -6.79 17.85
C VAL A 14 11.12 -5.72 18.93
N ASN A 15 12.05 -5.76 19.90
CA ASN A 15 12.13 -4.73 20.93
C ASN A 15 12.43 -3.33 20.34
N GLY A 16 13.28 -3.26 19.32
CA GLY A 16 13.59 -2.00 18.64
C GLY A 16 12.39 -1.41 17.91
N MET A 17 11.62 -2.25 17.24
CA MET A 17 10.34 -1.83 16.62
C MET A 17 9.35 -1.30 17.65
N THR A 18 9.27 -1.94 18.83
CA THR A 18 8.38 -1.52 19.92
C THR A 18 8.82 -0.22 20.58
N LYS A 19 10.14 0.01 20.68
CA LYS A 19 10.71 1.22 21.27
C LYS A 19 10.79 2.39 20.30
N GLY A 20 10.75 2.11 18.99
CA GLY A 20 10.87 3.12 17.94
C GLY A 20 12.32 3.41 17.50
N ASP A 21 13.31 2.65 17.96
CA ASP A 21 14.70 2.77 17.48
C ASP A 21 14.96 1.92 16.21
N ILE A 22 13.97 1.15 15.77
CA ILE A 22 13.92 0.54 14.44
C ILE A 22 12.59 0.95 13.80
N THR A 23 12.67 1.73 12.73
CA THR A 23 11.52 2.29 12.02
C THR A 23 11.39 1.74 10.59
N PHE A 24 10.26 2.04 9.95
CA PHE A 24 9.94 1.68 8.57
C PHE A 24 9.27 2.87 7.88
N ASP A 25 9.71 4.08 8.23
CA ASP A 25 9.08 5.34 7.83
C ASP A 25 9.43 5.76 6.41
N ASN A 26 10.33 5.03 5.76
CA ASN A 26 10.68 5.32 4.39
C ASN A 26 9.43 5.17 3.48
N ALA A 27 8.99 6.29 2.90
CA ALA A 27 7.83 6.39 2.01
C ALA A 27 7.87 5.42 0.80
N ILE A 28 9.04 4.84 0.55
CA ILE A 28 9.31 3.90 -0.53
C ILE A 28 8.84 2.49 -0.20
N GLN A 29 8.70 2.14 1.07
CA GLN A 29 8.40 0.77 1.47
C GLN A 29 6.91 0.46 1.35
N ARG A 30 6.60 -0.62 0.64
CA ARG A 30 5.22 -1.17 0.60
C ARG A 30 4.74 -1.54 1.99
N GLY A 31 3.43 -1.48 2.19
CA GLY A 31 2.78 -2.04 3.36
C GLY A 31 3.12 -3.52 3.56
N PHE A 32 2.75 -4.10 4.69
CA PHE A 32 2.94 -5.51 4.95
C PHE A 32 2.05 -6.35 4.01
N VAL A 33 2.66 -7.23 3.19
CA VAL A 33 1.99 -7.99 2.12
C VAL A 33 2.10 -9.50 2.24
N TRP A 34 2.89 -10.03 3.18
CA TRP A 34 3.05 -11.47 3.34
C TRP A 34 1.78 -12.12 3.88
N ASP A 35 1.38 -13.21 3.25
CA ASP A 35 0.33 -14.09 3.74
C ASP A 35 0.83 -14.99 4.89
N LYS A 36 -0.10 -15.68 5.54
CA LYS A 36 0.22 -16.57 6.67
C LYS A 36 1.21 -17.66 6.29
N LYS A 37 1.08 -18.21 5.09
CA LYS A 37 1.96 -19.28 4.62
C LYS A 37 3.42 -18.80 4.50
N ARG A 38 3.64 -17.61 3.93
CA ARG A 38 4.98 -16.99 3.85
C ARG A 38 5.55 -16.65 5.22
N MET A 39 4.70 -16.12 6.10
CA MET A 39 5.11 -15.85 7.48
C MET A 39 5.52 -17.13 8.20
N SER A 40 4.74 -18.20 8.06
CA SER A 40 5.04 -19.51 8.66
C SER A 40 6.35 -20.11 8.14
N LEU A 41 6.61 -20.01 6.83
CA LEU A 41 7.87 -20.47 6.23
C LEU A 41 9.10 -19.71 6.76
N LEU A 42 8.98 -18.43 7.12
CA LEU A 42 10.08 -17.71 7.75
C LEU A 42 10.39 -18.28 9.13
N ILE A 43 9.37 -18.53 9.95
CA ILE A 43 9.53 -19.11 11.30
C ILE A 43 10.11 -20.53 11.21
N ASP A 44 9.63 -21.35 10.27
CA ASP A 44 10.18 -22.68 9.98
C ASP A 44 11.66 -22.62 9.58
N SER A 45 12.03 -21.64 8.76
CA SER A 45 13.42 -21.42 8.36
C SER A 45 14.32 -21.09 9.54
N VAL A 46 13.84 -20.29 10.48
CA VAL A 46 14.56 -20.01 11.74
C VAL A 46 14.74 -21.29 12.53
N LEU A 47 13.67 -22.04 12.79
CA LEU A 47 13.73 -23.27 13.60
C LEU A 47 14.67 -24.33 12.99
N ARG A 48 14.73 -24.39 11.65
CA ARG A 48 15.65 -25.31 10.93
C ARG A 48 17.07 -24.76 10.77
N GLY A 49 17.36 -23.55 11.28
CA GLY A 49 18.67 -22.94 11.12
C GLY A 49 19.03 -22.54 9.68
N TYR A 50 18.02 -22.41 8.79
CA TYR A 50 18.27 -21.96 7.42
C TYR A 50 18.70 -20.51 7.38
N PRO A 51 19.62 -20.14 6.47
CA PRO A 51 20.06 -18.76 6.35
C PRO A 51 18.93 -17.84 5.90
N ILE A 52 18.77 -16.73 6.61
CA ILE A 52 17.81 -15.69 6.29
C ILE A 52 18.58 -14.50 5.68
N PRO A 53 18.08 -13.90 4.58
CA PRO A 53 18.72 -12.73 3.99
C PRO A 53 18.90 -11.60 5.01
N PRO A 54 20.02 -10.85 4.96
CA PRO A 54 20.32 -9.77 5.90
C PRO A 54 19.28 -8.65 5.83
N ILE A 55 19.18 -7.88 6.91
CA ILE A 55 18.37 -6.66 6.96
C ILE A 55 19.28 -5.48 6.55
N PHE A 56 18.72 -4.51 5.84
CA PHE A 56 19.42 -3.29 5.46
C PHE A 56 18.70 -2.08 6.06
N THR A 57 19.46 -1.21 6.72
CA THR A 57 18.96 -0.04 7.43
C THR A 57 19.79 1.20 7.12
N ILE A 58 19.20 2.37 7.35
CA ILE A 58 19.89 3.64 7.39
C ILE A 58 19.89 4.12 8.82
N LYS A 59 21.02 4.58 9.30
CA LYS A 59 21.11 5.30 10.55
C LYS A 59 20.74 6.76 10.25
N THR A 60 19.59 7.21 10.79
CA THR A 60 19.00 8.50 10.41
C THR A 60 19.76 9.72 10.97
N GLY A 61 20.68 9.52 11.89
CA GLY A 61 21.31 10.60 12.64
C GLY A 61 20.48 11.08 13.83
N GLU A 62 19.22 10.67 13.92
CA GLU A 62 18.34 10.95 15.05
C GLU A 62 18.53 9.92 16.17
N VAL A 63 18.12 10.30 17.38
CA VAL A 63 18.15 9.46 18.57
C VAL A 63 16.80 9.45 19.26
N ILE A 64 16.48 8.34 19.92
CA ILE A 64 15.31 8.23 20.78
C ILE A 64 15.76 8.02 22.23
N GLU A 65 15.13 8.73 23.16
CA GLU A 65 15.38 8.55 24.58
C GLU A 65 14.76 7.24 25.09
N CYS A 66 15.59 6.36 25.66
CA CYS A 66 15.13 5.13 26.28
C CYS A 66 15.65 5.06 27.71
N GLY A 67 14.89 5.60 28.67
CA GLY A 67 15.28 5.76 30.05
C GLY A 67 16.42 6.78 30.20
N LYS A 68 17.63 6.30 30.58
CA LYS A 68 18.84 7.14 30.72
C LYS A 68 19.80 7.04 29.53
N LYS A 69 19.37 6.38 28.44
CA LYS A 69 20.21 6.14 27.25
C LYS A 69 19.55 6.73 26.03
N GLU A 70 20.33 7.33 25.18
CA GLU A 70 19.95 7.68 23.81
C GLU A 70 20.29 6.49 22.90
N LEU A 71 19.33 6.09 22.09
CA LEU A 71 19.48 5.03 21.09
C LEU A 71 19.40 5.65 19.71
N PRO A 72 20.33 5.34 18.79
CA PRO A 72 20.23 5.78 17.42
C PRO A 72 19.04 5.12 16.72
N ILE A 73 18.35 5.87 15.87
CA ILE A 73 17.25 5.38 15.06
C ILE A 73 17.80 4.77 13.77
N TYR A 74 17.35 3.56 13.48
CA TYR A 74 17.65 2.82 12.26
C TYR A 74 16.37 2.67 11.42
N ASP A 75 16.31 3.36 10.27
CA ASP A 75 15.21 3.16 9.33
C ASP A 75 15.51 2.01 8.38
N CYS A 76 14.64 1.01 8.37
CA CYS A 76 14.82 -0.22 7.61
C CYS A 76 14.46 0.00 6.14
N ILE A 77 15.39 -0.21 5.23
CA ILE A 77 15.19 -0.11 3.77
C ILE A 77 14.90 -1.46 3.09
N ASP A 78 15.41 -2.56 3.65
CA ASP A 78 14.98 -3.92 3.28
C ASP A 78 14.98 -4.81 4.52
N GLY A 79 13.91 -5.58 4.68
CA GLY A 79 13.67 -6.47 5.82
C GLY A 79 12.34 -6.25 6.53
N LYS A 80 11.55 -5.24 6.15
CA LYS A 80 10.24 -4.93 6.75
C LYS A 80 9.35 -6.15 6.90
N GLN A 81 9.18 -6.95 5.85
CA GLN A 81 8.33 -8.13 5.88
C GLN A 81 8.82 -9.15 6.92
N ARG A 82 10.12 -9.40 6.96
CA ARG A 82 10.76 -10.33 7.91
C ARG A 82 10.64 -9.83 9.34
N SER A 83 11.02 -8.60 9.60
CA SER A 83 10.95 -7.98 10.93
C SER A 83 9.51 -7.91 11.46
N THR A 84 8.55 -7.53 10.61
CA THR A 84 7.13 -7.49 10.97
C THR A 84 6.58 -8.91 11.24
N THR A 85 7.01 -9.91 10.49
CA THR A 85 6.62 -11.31 10.74
C THR A 85 7.11 -11.78 12.11
N PHE A 86 8.36 -11.50 12.46
CA PHE A 86 8.88 -11.84 13.80
C PHE A 86 8.07 -11.15 14.90
N LYS A 87 7.82 -9.84 14.76
CA LYS A 87 7.01 -9.12 15.75
C LYS A 87 5.62 -9.73 15.89
N ARG A 88 4.90 -9.93 14.80
CA ARG A 88 3.56 -10.52 14.80
C ARG A 88 3.53 -11.91 15.41
N PHE A 89 4.55 -12.71 15.17
CA PHE A 89 4.61 -14.05 15.72
C PHE A 89 4.87 -14.01 17.23
N LEU A 90 5.85 -13.24 17.70
CA LEU A 90 6.13 -13.08 19.12
C LEU A 90 4.97 -12.44 19.90
N ASP A 91 4.16 -11.61 19.22
CA ASP A 91 2.94 -11.01 19.77
C ASP A 91 1.70 -11.95 19.66
N ASN A 92 1.86 -13.19 19.18
CA ASN A 92 0.80 -14.19 18.99
C ASN A 92 -0.31 -13.77 18.00
N GLU A 93 -0.01 -12.89 17.03
CA GLU A 93 -1.01 -12.37 16.09
C GLU A 93 -1.41 -13.38 14.99
N PHE A 94 -0.68 -14.47 14.81
CA PHE A 94 -1.05 -15.51 13.86
C PHE A 94 -0.59 -16.90 14.32
N ARG A 95 -1.25 -17.93 13.75
CA ARG A 95 -0.91 -19.33 13.92
C ARG A 95 -0.12 -19.83 12.72
N LEU A 96 0.87 -20.68 12.96
CA LEU A 96 1.63 -21.34 11.89
C LEU A 96 0.74 -22.24 11.06
N GLU A 97 1.00 -22.29 9.74
CA GLU A 97 0.23 -23.10 8.81
C GLU A 97 1.10 -23.66 7.67
N GLY A 98 0.72 -24.85 7.19
CA GLY A 98 1.32 -25.47 6.02
C GLY A 98 2.77 -25.95 6.20
N LEU A 99 3.17 -26.24 7.43
CA LEU A 99 4.50 -26.69 7.80
C LEU A 99 4.50 -28.18 8.11
N ASN A 100 5.65 -28.82 7.93
CA ASN A 100 5.91 -30.14 8.49
C ASN A 100 6.34 -30.01 9.95
N SER A 101 6.17 -31.09 10.72
CA SER A 101 6.71 -31.17 12.08
C SER A 101 8.23 -30.88 12.09
N PHE A 102 8.69 -30.32 13.19
CA PHE A 102 10.10 -30.02 13.44
C PHE A 102 10.65 -31.04 14.45
N VAL A 103 11.80 -31.62 14.16
CA VAL A 103 12.49 -32.53 15.06
C VAL A 103 13.61 -31.78 15.75
N THR A 104 13.58 -31.71 17.08
CA THR A 104 14.64 -31.10 17.90
C THR A 104 15.96 -31.87 17.84
N ALA A 105 17.03 -31.30 18.35
CA ALA A 105 18.34 -31.96 18.44
C ALA A 105 18.26 -33.25 19.31
N ASP A 106 17.37 -33.28 20.29
CA ASP A 106 17.16 -34.42 21.20
C ASP A 106 16.20 -35.47 20.62
N GLY A 107 15.70 -35.27 19.38
CA GLY A 107 14.83 -36.19 18.66
C GLY A 107 13.36 -36.06 18.99
N GLU A 108 12.93 -35.03 19.71
CA GLU A 108 11.52 -34.76 19.96
C GLU A 108 10.86 -34.14 18.72
N GLU A 109 9.70 -34.67 18.34
CA GLU A 109 8.91 -34.16 17.24
C GLU A 109 7.91 -33.12 17.72
N ILE A 110 8.02 -31.89 17.19
CA ILE A 110 7.13 -30.76 17.52
C ILE A 110 6.20 -30.51 16.34
N GLU A 111 4.90 -30.62 16.57
CA GLU A 111 3.88 -30.18 15.62
C GLU A 111 3.83 -28.65 15.62
N LEU A 112 4.03 -28.05 14.46
CA LEU A 112 4.08 -26.59 14.30
C LEU A 112 2.74 -25.98 13.86
N ASN A 113 1.95 -26.75 13.07
CA ASN A 113 0.70 -26.21 12.52
C ASN A 113 -0.32 -25.87 13.60
N GLY A 114 -0.99 -24.74 13.43
CA GLY A 114 -2.01 -24.24 14.36
C GLY A 114 -1.45 -23.63 15.63
N LYS A 115 -0.13 -23.63 15.86
CA LYS A 115 0.47 -23.06 17.06
C LYS A 115 0.80 -21.58 16.88
N THR A 116 0.59 -20.80 17.95
CA THR A 116 1.12 -19.46 18.17
C THR A 116 2.49 -19.56 18.83
N PHE A 117 3.16 -18.44 19.04
CA PHE A 117 4.47 -18.40 19.66
C PHE A 117 4.46 -18.99 21.09
N ASP A 118 3.51 -18.57 21.94
CA ASP A 118 3.42 -19.03 23.34
C ASP A 118 2.99 -20.52 23.46
N GLU A 119 2.43 -21.10 22.40
CA GLU A 119 2.06 -22.52 22.36
C GLU A 119 3.23 -23.43 21.92
N LEU A 120 4.36 -22.86 21.52
CA LEU A 120 5.59 -23.64 21.24
C LEU A 120 6.31 -24.01 22.54
N PRO A 121 7.08 -25.13 22.55
CA PRO A 121 7.98 -25.42 23.65
C PRO A 121 8.98 -24.28 23.91
N GLU A 122 9.36 -24.07 25.18
CA GLU A 122 10.23 -22.98 25.62
C GLU A 122 11.55 -22.97 24.85
N GLU A 123 12.14 -24.13 24.58
CA GLU A 123 13.37 -24.27 23.79
C GLU A 123 13.20 -23.71 22.35
N ALA A 124 12.08 -24.00 21.70
CA ALA A 124 11.79 -23.45 20.38
C ALA A 124 11.53 -21.94 20.40
N GLN A 125 10.86 -21.45 21.45
CA GLN A 125 10.68 -20.01 21.65
C GLN A 125 12.00 -19.28 21.84
N ASP A 126 12.90 -19.81 22.66
CA ASP A 126 14.20 -19.20 22.91
C ASP A 126 15.10 -19.26 21.66
N PHE A 127 15.05 -20.39 20.93
CA PHE A 127 15.76 -20.51 19.66
C PHE A 127 15.31 -19.43 18.65
N ILE A 128 14.00 -19.16 18.56
CA ILE A 128 13.49 -18.10 17.69
C ILE A 128 13.94 -16.71 18.16
N LYS A 129 13.84 -16.42 19.46
CA LYS A 129 14.25 -15.11 20.03
C LYS A 129 15.72 -14.82 19.81
N ASP A 130 16.57 -15.85 19.95
CA ASP A 130 18.02 -15.72 19.90
C ASP A 130 18.61 -15.89 18.50
N TYR A 131 17.77 -16.31 17.53
CA TYR A 131 18.22 -16.39 16.15
C TYR A 131 18.76 -15.04 15.67
N THR A 132 19.99 -15.05 15.17
CA THR A 132 20.75 -13.84 14.84
C THR A 132 20.75 -13.56 13.35
N LEU A 133 20.39 -12.32 12.98
CA LEU A 133 20.44 -11.81 11.63
C LEU A 133 21.57 -10.80 11.47
N THR A 134 22.23 -10.84 10.32
CA THR A 134 23.16 -9.77 9.93
C THR A 134 22.37 -8.54 9.50
N VAL A 135 22.69 -7.40 10.07
CA VAL A 135 22.10 -6.09 9.74
C VAL A 135 23.20 -5.22 9.16
N TYR A 136 23.04 -4.82 7.92
CA TYR A 136 23.87 -3.78 7.33
C TYR A 136 23.20 -2.44 7.58
N TYR A 137 23.99 -1.47 8.06
CA TYR A 137 23.53 -0.10 8.17
C TYR A 137 24.43 0.84 7.39
N PHE A 138 23.81 1.89 6.88
CA PHE A 138 24.46 2.96 6.16
C PHE A 138 24.32 4.25 6.95
N ASP A 139 25.37 5.03 7.01
CA ASP A 139 25.42 6.32 7.67
C ASP A 139 25.73 7.41 6.63
N ASP A 140 25.30 8.66 6.86
CA ASP A 140 25.55 9.81 5.98
C ASP A 140 25.03 9.57 4.53
N CYS A 141 23.80 9.07 4.37
CA CYS A 141 23.16 8.83 3.08
C CYS A 141 22.33 10.04 2.67
N THR A 142 22.41 10.40 1.38
CA THR A 142 21.41 11.27 0.76
C THR A 142 20.16 10.50 0.36
N ASP A 143 19.03 11.19 0.15
CA ASP A 143 17.79 10.56 -0.28
C ASP A 143 17.94 9.83 -1.62
N ASP A 144 18.73 10.38 -2.54
CA ASP A 144 19.03 9.75 -3.84
C ASP A 144 19.83 8.45 -3.68
N GLU A 145 20.81 8.42 -2.78
CA GLU A 145 21.58 7.21 -2.46
C GLU A 145 20.68 6.14 -1.83
N VAL A 146 19.75 6.53 -0.97
CA VAL A 146 18.75 5.65 -0.37
C VAL A 146 17.84 5.05 -1.44
N ALA A 147 17.29 5.87 -2.33
CA ALA A 147 16.44 5.43 -3.43
C ALA A 147 17.16 4.44 -4.36
N GLU A 148 18.42 4.73 -4.69
CA GLU A 148 19.24 3.85 -5.53
C GLU A 148 19.55 2.51 -4.84
N MET A 149 19.89 2.52 -3.55
CA MET A 149 20.11 1.29 -2.78
C MET A 149 18.85 0.44 -2.73
N MET A 150 17.69 1.03 -2.44
CA MET A 150 16.42 0.30 -2.43
C MET A 150 16.10 -0.31 -3.78
N SER A 151 16.33 0.43 -4.87
CA SER A 151 16.18 -0.08 -6.23
C SER A 151 17.03 -1.32 -6.46
N ARG A 152 18.29 -1.30 -6.03
CA ARG A 152 19.23 -2.41 -6.21
C ARG A 152 18.95 -3.60 -5.29
N LEU A 153 18.57 -3.37 -4.04
CA LEU A 153 18.22 -4.43 -3.08
C LEU A 153 16.94 -5.16 -3.46
N ASN A 154 15.97 -4.43 -4.02
CA ASN A 154 14.71 -5.00 -4.48
C ASN A 154 14.80 -5.69 -5.87
N ASN A 155 15.99 -5.85 -6.43
CA ASN A 155 16.24 -6.45 -7.77
C ASN A 155 15.71 -7.90 -7.95
N GLY A 156 15.08 -8.51 -6.94
CA GLY A 156 14.22 -9.69 -7.09
C GLY A 156 12.83 -9.37 -7.65
N LYS A 157 12.39 -8.10 -7.59
CA LYS A 157 11.20 -7.55 -8.24
C LYS A 157 11.52 -6.11 -8.60
N VAL A 158 12.00 -5.91 -9.81
CA VAL A 158 12.30 -4.58 -10.36
C VAL A 158 11.12 -3.66 -10.07
N LEU A 159 11.38 -2.54 -9.40
CA LEU A 159 10.37 -1.48 -9.26
C LEU A 159 9.88 -1.14 -10.66
N THR A 160 8.58 -1.11 -10.85
CA THR A 160 8.02 -0.65 -12.12
C THR A 160 8.47 0.79 -12.36
N GLY A 161 8.55 1.21 -13.63
CA GLY A 161 8.92 2.59 -13.94
C GLY A 161 8.03 3.62 -13.21
N THR A 162 6.77 3.27 -12.93
CA THR A 162 5.83 4.12 -12.18
C THR A 162 6.18 4.19 -10.69
N GLU A 163 6.57 3.09 -10.06
CA GLU A 163 7.02 3.08 -8.67
C GLU A 163 8.30 3.90 -8.49
N ASN A 164 9.24 3.82 -9.44
CA ASN A 164 10.45 4.64 -9.44
C ASN A 164 10.16 6.14 -9.59
N ALA A 165 9.25 6.52 -10.49
CA ALA A 165 8.85 7.91 -10.68
C ALA A 165 8.14 8.45 -9.43
N ARG A 166 7.24 7.66 -8.83
CA ARG A 166 6.54 8.00 -7.59
C ARG A 166 7.52 8.37 -6.46
N ILE A 167 8.54 7.56 -6.25
CA ILE A 167 9.53 7.76 -5.18
C ILE A 167 10.26 9.09 -5.31
N LYS A 168 10.52 9.53 -6.55
CA LYS A 168 11.24 10.77 -6.85
C LYS A 168 10.34 12.00 -7.01
N ALA A 169 9.03 11.79 -6.87
CA ALA A 169 8.04 12.84 -7.13
C ALA A 169 8.04 13.89 -6.02
N LYS A 170 8.28 15.14 -6.39
CA LYS A 170 8.17 16.29 -5.46
C LYS A 170 6.74 16.47 -4.94
N CYS A 171 5.75 16.07 -5.73
CA CYS A 171 4.33 16.15 -5.37
C CYS A 171 3.85 14.97 -4.49
N LEU A 172 4.72 14.02 -4.16
CA LEU A 172 4.32 12.84 -3.39
C LEU A 172 3.69 13.17 -2.02
N PRO A 173 4.21 14.12 -1.22
CA PRO A 173 3.59 14.48 0.06
C PRO A 173 2.14 14.94 -0.08
N GLN A 174 1.84 15.78 -1.08
CA GLN A 174 0.47 16.25 -1.35
C GLN A 174 -0.44 15.09 -1.80
N ILE A 175 0.06 14.21 -2.68
CA ILE A 175 -0.70 13.01 -3.07
C ILE A 175 -1.02 12.14 -1.87
N GLN A 176 -0.05 11.93 -0.98
CA GLN A 176 -0.22 11.11 0.21
C GLN A 176 -1.23 11.71 1.19
N GLU A 177 -1.23 13.02 1.38
CA GLU A 177 -2.20 13.73 2.19
C GLU A 177 -3.62 13.55 1.63
N LEU A 178 -3.84 13.85 0.36
CA LEU A 178 -5.13 13.67 -0.33
C LEU A 178 -5.60 12.20 -0.32
N ALA A 179 -4.69 11.26 -0.45
CA ALA A 179 -4.96 9.83 -0.46
C ALA A 179 -5.40 9.26 0.91
N GLN A 180 -5.30 10.03 2.00
CA GLN A 180 -5.85 9.66 3.32
C GLN A 180 -7.36 9.96 3.45
N HIS A 181 -7.98 10.55 2.43
CA HIS A 181 -9.40 10.84 2.47
C HIS A 181 -10.26 9.59 2.72
N ASN A 182 -11.35 9.73 3.49
CA ASN A 182 -12.21 8.62 3.91
C ASN A 182 -12.78 7.82 2.73
N LEU A 183 -13.16 8.48 1.63
CA LEU A 183 -13.61 7.80 0.41
C LEU A 183 -12.60 6.73 -0.05
N LEU A 184 -11.33 7.01 0.03
CA LEU A 184 -10.28 6.10 -0.45
C LEU A 184 -9.86 5.07 0.60
N THR A 185 -9.81 5.47 1.87
CA THR A 185 -9.33 4.57 2.94
C THR A 185 -10.39 3.59 3.42
N VAL A 186 -11.68 3.94 3.33
CA VAL A 186 -12.80 3.09 3.76
C VAL A 186 -13.27 2.15 2.64
N TYR A 187 -13.34 2.63 1.40
CA TYR A 187 -13.95 1.88 0.30
C TYR A 187 -12.96 1.10 -0.55
N LEU A 188 -11.68 1.42 -0.52
CA LEU A 188 -10.68 0.58 -1.18
C LEU A 188 -10.28 -0.61 -0.29
N SER A 189 -10.05 -1.76 -0.92
CA SER A 189 -9.59 -2.94 -0.17
C SER A 189 -8.17 -2.75 0.38
N ASP A 190 -7.85 -3.44 1.48
CA ASP A 190 -6.49 -3.46 2.03
C ASP A 190 -5.43 -3.85 1.00
N ALA A 191 -5.76 -4.75 0.07
CA ALA A 191 -4.84 -5.14 -1.00
C ALA A 191 -4.59 -3.97 -1.98
N ALA A 192 -5.61 -3.19 -2.30
CA ALA A 192 -5.50 -2.00 -3.14
C ALA A 192 -4.67 -0.90 -2.45
N LEU A 193 -4.95 -0.64 -1.17
CA LEU A 193 -4.20 0.34 -0.38
C LEU A 193 -2.71 -0.04 -0.24
N ARG A 194 -2.41 -1.32 0.00
CA ARG A 194 -1.01 -1.81 0.01
C ARG A 194 -0.30 -1.63 -1.34
N GLY A 195 -1.05 -1.57 -2.44
CA GLY A 195 -0.56 -1.33 -3.79
C GLY A 195 -0.58 0.15 -4.20
N TYR A 196 -0.83 1.08 -3.27
CA TYR A 196 -0.94 2.53 -3.53
C TYR A 196 -2.04 2.92 -4.52
N ALA A 197 -3.15 2.16 -4.56
CA ALA A 197 -4.26 2.46 -5.46
C ALA A 197 -4.93 3.81 -5.12
N ASN A 198 -4.98 4.19 -3.85
CA ASN A 198 -5.46 5.49 -3.39
C ASN A 198 -4.63 6.65 -3.98
N GLU A 199 -3.32 6.57 -3.93
CA GLU A 199 -2.42 7.57 -4.51
C GLU A 199 -2.52 7.61 -6.04
N ASP A 200 -2.62 6.43 -6.69
CA ASP A 200 -2.79 6.32 -8.13
C ASP A 200 -4.13 6.90 -8.62
N ILE A 201 -5.19 6.83 -7.81
CA ILE A 201 -6.48 7.48 -8.09
C ILE A 201 -6.31 9.01 -8.03
N ILE A 202 -5.66 9.53 -6.99
CA ILE A 202 -5.46 10.97 -6.83
C ILE A 202 -4.67 11.56 -8.00
N ILE A 203 -3.53 10.98 -8.38
CA ILE A 203 -2.73 11.52 -9.49
C ILE A 203 -3.46 11.43 -10.82
N LYS A 204 -4.23 10.37 -11.07
CA LYS A 204 -5.04 10.22 -12.28
C LYS A 204 -6.21 11.19 -12.33
N PHE A 205 -6.87 11.41 -11.20
CA PHE A 205 -7.92 12.42 -11.12
C PHE A 205 -7.36 13.84 -11.32
N ALA A 206 -6.21 14.15 -10.72
CA ALA A 206 -5.53 15.42 -10.96
C ALA A 206 -5.14 15.61 -12.44
N LEU A 207 -4.75 14.55 -13.14
CA LEU A 207 -4.51 14.59 -14.59
C LEU A 207 -5.77 14.92 -15.39
N LEU A 208 -6.92 14.32 -15.04
CA LEU A 208 -8.21 14.61 -15.68
C LEU A 208 -8.63 16.07 -15.45
N LEU A 209 -8.46 16.61 -14.24
CA LEU A 209 -8.73 18.02 -13.94
C LEU A 209 -7.82 18.97 -14.76
N ASN A 210 -6.70 18.46 -15.25
CA ASN A 210 -5.76 19.19 -16.12
C ASN A 210 -5.89 18.77 -17.60
N GLU A 211 -7.10 18.34 -18.00
CA GLU A 211 -7.49 17.98 -19.37
C GLU A 211 -6.69 16.82 -20.00
N GLN A 212 -6.01 16.00 -19.17
CA GLN A 212 -5.27 14.82 -19.63
C GLN A 212 -6.14 13.56 -19.55
N THR A 213 -6.56 13.03 -20.69
CA THR A 213 -7.40 11.84 -20.77
C THR A 213 -6.61 10.53 -20.87
N ASP A 214 -5.34 10.56 -21.30
CA ASP A 214 -4.47 9.38 -21.27
C ASP A 214 -3.91 9.17 -19.86
N LEU A 215 -4.46 8.17 -19.14
CA LEU A 215 -4.08 7.80 -17.79
C LEU A 215 -3.15 6.56 -17.75
N SER A 216 -2.49 6.25 -18.87
CA SER A 216 -1.55 5.14 -18.97
C SER A 216 -0.38 5.28 -18.00
N ASN A 217 0.26 4.17 -17.66
CA ASN A 217 1.45 4.17 -16.79
C ASN A 217 2.57 5.08 -17.28
N LYS A 218 2.64 5.35 -18.60
CA LYS A 218 3.60 6.29 -19.16
C LYS A 218 3.27 7.72 -18.72
N ARG A 219 2.01 8.15 -18.87
CA ARG A 219 1.56 9.49 -18.47
C ARG A 219 1.63 9.73 -16.97
N VAL A 220 1.25 8.71 -16.19
CA VAL A 220 1.38 8.77 -14.72
C VAL A 220 2.85 8.96 -14.29
N ARG A 221 3.81 8.31 -14.96
CA ARG A 221 5.23 8.53 -14.68
C ARG A 221 5.67 9.95 -14.99
N GLU A 222 5.29 10.47 -16.16
CA GLU A 222 5.57 11.84 -16.55
C GLU A 222 4.94 12.83 -15.54
N ALA A 223 3.72 12.54 -15.07
CA ALA A 223 3.05 13.36 -14.06
C ALA A 223 3.80 13.37 -12.72
N TYR A 224 4.28 12.26 -12.24
CA TYR A 224 5.10 12.23 -11.02
C TYR A 224 6.36 13.08 -11.11
N GLU A 225 6.93 13.23 -12.30
CA GLU A 225 8.14 14.04 -12.53
C GLU A 225 7.85 15.54 -12.66
N THR A 226 6.69 15.92 -13.18
CA THR A 226 6.41 17.30 -13.63
C THR A 226 5.18 17.96 -13.03
N PHE A 227 4.26 17.17 -12.41
CA PHE A 227 2.99 17.71 -11.94
C PHE A 227 3.16 18.50 -10.63
N GLU A 228 2.58 19.70 -10.61
CA GLU A 228 2.53 20.55 -9.44
C GLU A 228 1.07 20.73 -8.99
N PHE A 229 0.79 20.39 -7.74
CA PHE A 229 -0.51 20.62 -7.13
C PHE A 229 -0.63 22.09 -6.69
N GLY A 230 -1.36 22.89 -7.46
CA GLY A 230 -1.76 24.23 -7.04
C GLY A 230 -2.93 24.19 -6.05
N GLU A 231 -3.14 25.29 -5.32
CA GLU A 231 -4.22 25.39 -4.33
C GLU A 231 -5.62 25.11 -4.92
N ASN A 232 -5.87 25.55 -6.14
CA ASN A 232 -7.14 25.33 -6.82
C ASN A 232 -7.39 23.85 -7.12
N ILE A 233 -6.36 23.12 -7.58
CA ILE A 233 -6.46 21.68 -7.87
C ILE A 233 -6.69 20.91 -6.58
N ASN A 234 -5.95 21.21 -5.51
CA ASN A 234 -6.14 20.58 -4.21
C ASN A 234 -7.55 20.78 -3.69
N SER A 235 -8.08 22.00 -3.71
CA SER A 235 -9.43 22.31 -3.26
C SER A 235 -10.49 21.57 -4.11
N SER A 236 -10.31 21.53 -5.43
CA SER A 236 -11.21 20.81 -6.32
C SER A 236 -11.21 19.31 -6.01
N ILE A 237 -10.03 18.72 -5.74
CA ILE A 237 -9.93 17.30 -5.38
C ILE A 237 -10.65 17.03 -4.06
N VAL A 238 -10.38 17.80 -3.01
CA VAL A 238 -11.01 17.60 -1.69
C VAL A 238 -12.52 17.72 -1.79
N ASN A 239 -13.03 18.79 -2.39
CA ASN A 239 -14.47 19.01 -2.54
C ASN A 239 -15.15 17.88 -3.33
N THR A 240 -14.48 17.38 -4.37
CA THR A 240 -15.03 16.26 -5.16
C THR A 240 -14.99 14.95 -4.39
N LEU A 241 -13.94 14.69 -3.61
CA LEU A 241 -13.86 13.50 -2.75
C LEU A 241 -14.98 13.50 -1.69
N ASP A 242 -15.23 14.65 -1.06
CA ASP A 242 -16.32 14.82 -0.09
C ASP A 242 -17.68 14.57 -0.75
N PHE A 243 -17.94 15.20 -1.89
CA PHE A 243 -19.18 15.02 -2.66
C PHE A 243 -19.41 13.55 -3.07
N VAL A 244 -18.38 12.87 -3.57
CA VAL A 244 -18.51 11.47 -4.00
C VAL A 244 -18.66 10.54 -2.79
N LEU A 245 -18.04 10.86 -1.65
CA LEU A 245 -18.24 10.10 -0.41
C LEU A 245 -19.72 10.14 0.00
N GLU A 246 -20.29 11.33 0.10
CA GLU A 246 -21.70 11.53 0.43
C GLU A 246 -22.63 10.87 -0.61
N ALA A 247 -22.32 11.02 -1.90
CA ALA A 247 -23.11 10.39 -2.96
C ALA A 247 -23.09 8.84 -2.86
N ILE A 248 -21.95 8.22 -2.57
CA ILE A 248 -21.87 6.75 -2.41
C ILE A 248 -22.63 6.28 -1.16
N GLU A 249 -22.56 7.04 -0.07
CA GLU A 249 -23.31 6.75 1.17
C GLU A 249 -24.82 6.85 0.97
N ASN A 250 -25.28 7.81 0.15
CA ASN A 250 -26.69 7.99 -0.15
C ASN A 250 -27.22 7.08 -1.27
N ALA A 251 -26.35 6.56 -2.15
CA ALA A 251 -26.72 5.83 -3.34
C ALA A 251 -27.38 4.47 -3.04
N THR A 252 -26.81 3.66 -2.16
CA THR A 252 -27.27 2.29 -1.90
C THR A 252 -26.55 1.62 -0.74
N ASP A 253 -27.25 0.68 -0.08
CA ASP A 253 -26.64 -0.23 0.92
C ASP A 253 -26.10 -1.53 0.28
N ASP A 254 -26.31 -1.74 -1.03
CA ASP A 254 -25.84 -2.96 -1.71
C ASP A 254 -24.31 -2.94 -1.87
N LYS A 255 -23.66 -3.77 -1.06
CA LYS A 255 -22.19 -3.91 -1.06
C LYS A 255 -21.60 -4.31 -2.42
N LYS A 256 -22.39 -4.96 -3.31
CA LYS A 256 -21.91 -5.35 -4.65
C LYS A 256 -21.86 -4.14 -5.57
N ILE A 257 -22.88 -3.28 -5.50
CA ILE A 257 -22.94 -2.03 -6.26
C ILE A 257 -21.85 -1.08 -5.76
N ILE A 258 -21.74 -0.89 -4.45
CA ILE A 258 -20.67 -0.07 -3.83
C ILE A 258 -19.29 -0.56 -4.28
N LYS A 259 -19.01 -1.86 -4.20
CA LYS A 259 -17.73 -2.43 -4.65
C LYS A 259 -17.47 -2.20 -6.14
N ARG A 260 -18.51 -2.14 -6.95
CA ARG A 260 -18.39 -1.84 -8.39
C ARG A 260 -18.04 -0.37 -8.59
N MET A 261 -18.78 0.55 -7.97
CA MET A 261 -18.51 2.00 -8.01
C MET A 261 -17.10 2.32 -7.54
N THR A 262 -16.64 1.66 -6.47
CA THR A 262 -15.33 1.91 -5.86
C THR A 262 -14.18 1.10 -6.48
N SER A 263 -14.43 0.37 -7.57
CA SER A 263 -13.33 -0.17 -8.37
C SER A 263 -12.52 0.97 -8.98
N LYS A 264 -11.20 0.78 -9.11
CA LYS A 264 -10.27 1.87 -9.48
C LYS A 264 -10.68 2.65 -10.73
N ALA A 265 -11.06 1.96 -11.82
CA ALA A 265 -11.44 2.62 -13.05
C ALA A 265 -12.76 3.39 -12.92
N ASN A 266 -13.74 2.77 -12.26
CA ASN A 266 -15.05 3.37 -12.04
C ASN A 266 -14.96 4.57 -11.10
N LEU A 267 -14.20 4.45 -10.01
CA LEU A 267 -14.05 5.55 -9.05
C LEU A 267 -13.39 6.78 -9.69
N ILE A 268 -12.39 6.59 -10.56
CA ILE A 268 -11.78 7.71 -11.32
C ILE A 268 -12.82 8.38 -12.23
N THR A 269 -13.65 7.58 -12.92
CA THR A 269 -14.73 8.11 -13.77
C THR A 269 -15.80 8.84 -12.95
N ILE A 270 -16.23 8.26 -11.82
CA ILE A 270 -17.19 8.89 -10.90
C ILE A 270 -16.65 10.23 -10.38
N LEU A 271 -15.38 10.28 -9.96
CA LEU A 271 -14.75 11.52 -9.48
C LEU A 271 -14.76 12.60 -10.57
N TYR A 272 -14.40 12.26 -11.80
CA TYR A 272 -14.39 13.24 -12.88
C TYR A 272 -15.81 13.72 -13.22
N THR A 273 -16.77 12.81 -13.38
CA THR A 273 -18.17 13.16 -13.64
C THR A 273 -18.78 13.98 -12.51
N ALA A 274 -18.51 13.62 -11.25
CA ALA A 274 -18.95 14.38 -10.08
C ALA A 274 -18.40 15.79 -10.07
N HIS A 275 -17.11 15.97 -10.40
CA HIS A 275 -16.51 17.29 -10.50
C HIS A 275 -17.23 18.19 -11.50
N GLU A 276 -17.42 17.69 -12.72
CA GLU A 276 -18.14 18.42 -13.79
C GLU A 276 -19.59 18.71 -13.39
N TYR A 277 -20.26 17.76 -12.74
CA TYR A 277 -21.65 17.90 -12.27
C TYR A 277 -21.77 18.97 -11.17
N MET A 278 -20.83 18.99 -10.21
CA MET A 278 -20.77 20.03 -9.16
C MET A 278 -20.53 21.43 -9.75
N VAL A 279 -19.63 21.55 -10.74
CA VAL A 279 -19.34 22.83 -11.40
C VAL A 279 -20.60 23.40 -12.07
N GLN A 280 -21.50 22.54 -12.54
CA GLN A 280 -22.81 22.95 -13.11
C GLN A 280 -23.89 23.17 -12.04
N GLY A 281 -23.56 23.07 -10.76
CA GLY A 281 -24.50 23.26 -9.66
C GLY A 281 -25.39 22.06 -9.36
N GLY A 282 -24.95 20.87 -9.73
CA GLY A 282 -25.67 19.62 -9.51
C GLY A 282 -25.78 19.26 -8.02
N ASN A 283 -26.84 18.55 -7.67
CA ASN A 283 -27.19 18.14 -6.31
C ASN A 283 -26.64 16.75 -6.00
N VAL A 284 -26.18 16.52 -4.76
CA VAL A 284 -25.55 15.26 -4.35
C VAL A 284 -26.53 14.08 -4.34
N ASP A 285 -27.79 14.30 -3.92
CA ASP A 285 -28.78 13.23 -3.84
C ASP A 285 -29.21 12.78 -5.24
N ASP A 286 -29.43 13.74 -6.15
CA ASP A 286 -29.73 13.41 -7.56
C ASP A 286 -28.56 12.64 -8.23
N PHE A 287 -27.34 13.04 -7.94
CA PHE A 287 -26.16 12.33 -8.43
C PHE A 287 -26.05 10.91 -7.83
N ALA A 288 -26.35 10.77 -6.54
CA ALA A 288 -26.36 9.48 -5.84
C ALA A 288 -27.35 8.49 -6.48
N ASP A 289 -28.58 8.93 -6.73
CA ASP A 289 -29.62 8.12 -7.38
C ASP A 289 -29.17 7.68 -8.78
N LYS A 290 -28.61 8.58 -9.57
CA LYS A 290 -28.12 8.30 -10.93
C LYS A 290 -26.97 7.31 -10.95
N ILE A 291 -25.96 7.47 -10.09
CA ILE A 291 -24.85 6.49 -10.05
C ILE A 291 -25.32 5.13 -9.52
N ALA A 292 -26.25 5.09 -8.56
CA ALA A 292 -26.83 3.84 -8.09
C ALA A 292 -27.52 3.08 -9.24
N GLU A 293 -28.34 3.77 -10.01
CA GLU A 293 -29.02 3.21 -11.18
C GLU A 293 -28.02 2.75 -12.25
N PHE A 294 -27.05 3.61 -12.62
CA PHE A 294 -26.05 3.31 -13.62
C PHE A 294 -25.24 2.05 -13.31
N TYR A 295 -24.81 1.89 -12.06
CA TYR A 295 -24.02 0.75 -11.62
C TYR A 295 -24.83 -0.48 -11.20
N ASN A 296 -26.16 -0.46 -11.35
CA ASN A 296 -27.06 -1.58 -11.05
C ASN A 296 -27.52 -2.34 -12.29
N GLY A 297 -26.69 -2.47 -13.30
CA GLY A 297 -26.98 -3.29 -14.47
C GLY A 297 -26.96 -4.80 -14.19
N THR A 298 -27.40 -5.58 -15.16
CA THR A 298 -27.49 -7.04 -15.07
C THR A 298 -26.13 -7.71 -15.02
N ASP A 299 -26.06 -8.92 -14.44
CA ASP A 299 -24.86 -9.77 -14.40
C ASP A 299 -23.58 -9.11 -13.85
N GLY A 300 -23.75 -8.08 -13.01
CA GLY A 300 -22.62 -7.38 -12.42
C GLY A 300 -21.98 -6.33 -13.34
N ALA A 301 -22.65 -5.94 -14.42
CA ALA A 301 -22.27 -4.86 -15.33
C ALA A 301 -22.90 -3.51 -14.95
N THR A 302 -22.60 -2.45 -15.70
CA THR A 302 -23.37 -1.20 -15.70
C THR A 302 -24.50 -1.28 -16.73
N VAL A 303 -25.35 -0.27 -16.78
CA VAL A 303 -26.45 -0.22 -17.78
C VAL A 303 -25.96 0.10 -19.19
N SER A 304 -24.75 0.62 -19.36
CA SER A 304 -24.14 0.94 -20.66
C SER A 304 -23.19 -0.16 -21.13
N GLU A 305 -23.42 -0.69 -22.33
CA GLU A 305 -22.55 -1.69 -22.98
C GLU A 305 -21.19 -1.08 -23.34
N ASP A 306 -21.16 0.12 -23.90
CA ASP A 306 -19.95 0.82 -24.32
C ASP A 306 -19.05 1.14 -23.11
N TYR A 307 -19.64 1.52 -21.98
CA TYR A 307 -18.95 1.68 -20.72
C TYR A 307 -18.29 0.38 -20.26
N ASN A 308 -19.05 -0.71 -20.30
CA ASN A 308 -18.57 -2.03 -19.88
C ASN A 308 -17.43 -2.51 -20.78
N GLU A 309 -17.50 -2.31 -22.09
CA GLU A 309 -16.43 -2.63 -23.03
C GLU A 309 -15.16 -1.82 -22.71
N ALA A 310 -15.29 -0.52 -22.43
CA ALA A 310 -14.19 0.36 -22.05
C ALA A 310 -13.54 -0.02 -20.70
N CYS A 311 -14.19 -0.90 -19.91
CA CYS A 311 -13.65 -1.44 -18.67
C CYS A 311 -12.90 -2.78 -18.84
N THR A 312 -12.87 -3.41 -20.02
CA THR A 312 -12.28 -4.74 -20.22
C THR A 312 -10.76 -4.71 -20.43
N ASN A 313 -10.27 -3.96 -21.40
CA ASN A 313 -8.86 -3.91 -21.79
C ASN A 313 -8.37 -2.49 -22.01
N GLY A 314 -7.17 -2.17 -21.48
CA GLY A 314 -6.58 -0.84 -21.67
C GLY A 314 -7.40 0.28 -21.03
N THR A 315 -8.01 -0.01 -19.88
CA THR A 315 -8.95 0.87 -19.15
C THR A 315 -8.44 2.30 -18.92
N MET A 316 -7.14 2.51 -18.93
CA MET A 316 -6.50 3.81 -18.71
C MET A 316 -6.00 4.49 -20.00
N ARG A 317 -6.31 3.94 -21.17
CA ARG A 317 -6.07 4.61 -22.47
C ARG A 317 -7.08 5.73 -22.69
N ALA A 318 -6.64 6.79 -23.35
CA ALA A 318 -7.48 7.97 -23.60
C ALA A 318 -8.87 7.64 -24.16
N THR A 319 -8.96 6.78 -25.18
CA THR A 319 -10.24 6.37 -25.77
C THR A 319 -11.20 5.81 -24.74
N ASN A 320 -10.75 4.84 -23.92
CA ASN A 320 -11.59 4.18 -22.92
C ASN A 320 -11.95 5.10 -21.74
N VAL A 321 -11.06 6.01 -21.40
CA VAL A 321 -11.34 7.03 -20.37
C VAL A 321 -12.40 8.01 -20.86
N ILE A 322 -12.29 8.48 -22.10
CA ILE A 322 -13.27 9.37 -22.72
C ILE A 322 -14.64 8.65 -22.81
N THR A 323 -14.67 7.43 -23.37
CA THR A 323 -15.92 6.67 -23.48
C THR A 323 -16.62 6.53 -22.12
N ARG A 324 -15.90 6.13 -21.06
CA ARG A 324 -16.51 5.99 -19.74
C ARG A 324 -17.02 7.32 -19.17
N ASN A 325 -16.26 8.39 -19.36
CA ASN A 325 -16.67 9.70 -18.87
C ASN A 325 -17.92 10.19 -19.62
N ASP A 326 -17.96 10.03 -20.95
CA ASP A 326 -19.10 10.44 -21.77
C ASP A 326 -20.37 9.62 -21.45
N GLU A 327 -20.23 8.30 -21.32
CA GLU A 327 -21.36 7.42 -21.00
C GLU A 327 -21.97 7.73 -19.62
N LEU A 328 -21.12 7.89 -18.59
CA LEU A 328 -21.62 8.23 -17.25
C LEU A 328 -22.17 9.66 -17.22
N TRP A 329 -21.51 10.61 -17.89
CA TRP A 329 -21.97 11.99 -17.97
C TRP A 329 -23.35 12.11 -18.62
N ASN A 330 -23.53 11.49 -19.77
CA ASN A 330 -24.80 11.51 -20.49
C ASN A 330 -25.92 10.93 -19.62
N PHE A 331 -25.66 9.80 -18.94
CA PHE A 331 -26.65 9.17 -18.06
C PHE A 331 -27.01 10.04 -16.85
N VAL A 332 -26.04 10.72 -16.27
CA VAL A 332 -26.26 11.58 -15.09
C VAL A 332 -27.00 12.87 -15.45
N CYS A 333 -26.79 13.39 -16.67
CA CYS A 333 -27.42 14.64 -17.13
C CYS A 333 -28.75 14.46 -17.85
N GLU A 334 -29.17 13.22 -18.19
CA GLU A 334 -30.51 12.88 -18.68
C GLU A 334 -31.54 12.84 -17.53
#